data_b059f193c46581632b01df62733d84fb
#
_entry.id   b059f193c46581632b01df62733d84fb
#
_cell.length_a   1.000
_cell.length_b   1.000
_cell.length_c   1.000
_cell.angle_alpha   90.00
_cell.angle_beta   90.00
_cell.angle_gamma   90.00
#
_symmetry.space_group_name_H-M   'P 1'
#
loop_
_entity.id
_entity.type
_entity.pdbx_description
1 polymer ?
#
loop_
_entity_poly.entity_id
_entity_poly.type
_entity_poly.pdbx_seq_one_letter_code
_entity_poly.pdbx_strand_id
1 'polypeptide(L)'
;MKPMAHLGVGIGWRPEIADAVERLPGLDWVEVVAENICPGHLPEALLRLRERGTRVVPHGVSLGLGGADRPDPAKLAALGERAVALGAPLVTEHIAFVRTSSPALEAGHLLPVPRTRDALDVLCENVRVAQDALPVPLALENIAALISWPGEELTEGQFLTELVERTGVRLLIDVANLHTNRVNRGEDPAAVLEAIPLEALAYVHVAGGVERGGVWHDTHAHPVPPVVLDVLAELRSRVDPPGVLLERDDDFPPEPELAGELAAIRAVLTAGPATAPAAPAGPAASVAPSAPDRPVAAAEPRPAGDDGAARTRVGLGQAALLSALVAGTPVPEGFDRQRIRVQARALAAKRADVVARLAPELPSILGGDEPYRTAFLAYAKGRPMTGGYRRDALDFAEHLLIQDLPADPAARRRLTAWWRDRAGARPPRRMTRWARALVGRAA
;
A
#
# COMPACT_ATOMS: atom_id res chain seq x y z
N MET A 1 15.51 14.92 -17.22
CA MET A 1 15.35 14.84 -15.74
C MET A 1 16.74 14.92 -15.09
N LYS A 2 16.90 15.57 -13.90
CA LYS A 2 18.20 15.53 -13.20
C LYS A 2 18.43 14.11 -12.66
N PRO A 3 19.68 13.56 -12.71
CA PRO A 3 19.96 12.26 -12.12
C PRO A 3 19.63 12.25 -10.62
N MET A 4 19.10 11.13 -10.12
CA MET A 4 18.93 10.93 -8.67
C MET A 4 20.28 10.73 -8.00
N ALA A 5 20.37 11.19 -6.75
CA ALA A 5 21.50 10.81 -5.91
C ALA A 5 21.43 9.29 -5.66
N HIS A 6 22.57 8.61 -5.80
CA HIS A 6 22.66 7.18 -5.50
C HIS A 6 22.32 6.94 -4.03
N LEU A 7 21.29 6.13 -3.76
CA LEU A 7 20.83 5.79 -2.41
C LEU A 7 21.54 4.56 -1.85
N GLY A 8 21.90 3.58 -2.71
CA GLY A 8 22.48 2.30 -2.29
C GLY A 8 21.43 1.28 -1.85
N VAL A 9 21.79 0.43 -0.87
CA VAL A 9 20.90 -0.62 -0.36
C VAL A 9 20.30 -0.17 0.98
N GLY A 10 18.98 -0.21 1.06
CA GLY A 10 18.19 0.21 2.21
C GLY A 10 17.23 -0.83 2.75
N ILE A 11 16.56 -0.49 3.85
CA ILE A 11 15.51 -1.30 4.47
C ILE A 11 14.37 -0.41 4.96
N GLY A 12 13.14 -0.95 4.89
CA GLY A 12 11.98 -0.34 5.53
C GLY A 12 12.17 -0.30 7.05
N TRP A 13 12.25 0.90 7.61
CA TRP A 13 12.36 1.07 9.05
C TRP A 13 10.98 0.98 9.71
N ARG A 14 10.89 0.10 10.71
CA ARG A 14 9.70 -0.05 11.57
C ARG A 14 10.16 -0.01 13.02
N PRO A 15 9.36 0.55 13.95
CA PRO A 15 9.74 0.62 15.38
C PRO A 15 10.12 -0.74 15.97
N GLU A 16 9.46 -1.82 15.51
CA GLU A 16 9.64 -3.19 15.99
C GLU A 16 11.04 -3.75 15.69
N ILE A 17 11.67 -3.29 14.63
CA ILE A 17 13.02 -3.74 14.22
C ILE A 17 14.07 -2.62 14.32
N ALA A 18 13.75 -1.50 14.97
CA ALA A 18 14.64 -0.34 15.03
C ALA A 18 16.06 -0.70 15.53
N ASP A 19 16.14 -1.49 16.60
CA ASP A 19 17.42 -1.93 17.17
C ASP A 19 18.21 -2.87 16.23
N ALA A 20 17.52 -3.74 15.48
CA ALA A 20 18.15 -4.59 14.48
C ALA A 20 18.70 -3.74 13.33
N VAL A 21 17.89 -2.81 12.80
CA VAL A 21 18.28 -1.90 11.71
C VAL A 21 19.51 -1.08 12.06
N GLU A 22 19.63 -0.60 13.30
CA GLU A 22 20.82 0.14 13.75
C GLU A 22 22.13 -0.68 13.72
N ARG A 23 22.04 -2.02 13.82
CA ARG A 23 23.18 -2.93 13.82
C ARG A 23 23.48 -3.54 12.45
N LEU A 24 22.56 -3.46 11.49
CA LEU A 24 22.78 -4.02 10.15
C LEU A 24 24.00 -3.37 9.45
N PRO A 25 24.97 -4.17 8.98
CA PRO A 25 26.15 -3.64 8.33
C PRO A 25 25.85 -3.17 6.90
N GLY A 26 26.53 -2.09 6.48
CA GLY A 26 26.48 -1.60 5.10
C GLY A 26 25.08 -1.13 4.68
N LEU A 27 24.30 -0.60 5.62
CA LEU A 27 23.00 0.01 5.33
C LEU A 27 23.23 1.48 4.94
N ASP A 28 22.79 1.85 3.74
CA ASP A 28 23.01 3.18 3.18
C ASP A 28 21.86 4.14 3.51
N TRP A 29 20.63 3.63 3.60
CA TRP A 29 19.43 4.42 3.83
C TRP A 29 18.29 3.58 4.42
N VAL A 30 17.29 4.27 4.93
CA VAL A 30 16.06 3.67 5.43
C VAL A 30 14.84 4.40 4.88
N GLU A 31 13.74 3.67 4.75
CA GLU A 31 12.43 4.20 4.44
C GLU A 31 11.50 4.12 5.64
N VAL A 32 10.68 5.13 5.83
CA VAL A 32 9.67 5.16 6.89
C VAL A 32 8.29 5.38 6.31
N VAL A 33 7.27 4.72 6.87
CA VAL A 33 5.89 5.08 6.56
C VAL A 33 5.63 6.51 7.04
N ALA A 34 5.39 7.41 6.10
CA ALA A 34 5.30 8.83 6.38
C ALA A 34 4.25 9.15 7.44
N GLU A 35 3.09 8.49 7.39
CA GLU A 35 1.99 8.71 8.33
C GLU A 35 2.32 8.37 9.79
N ASN A 36 3.33 7.53 10.01
CA ASN A 36 3.80 7.15 11.35
C ASN A 36 4.82 8.13 11.94
N ILE A 37 5.29 9.11 11.16
CA ILE A 37 6.28 10.09 11.58
C ILE A 37 5.60 11.37 12.08
N CYS A 38 5.94 11.77 13.31
CA CYS A 38 5.59 13.07 13.88
C CYS A 38 6.78 14.03 13.73
N PRO A 39 6.70 15.09 12.90
CA PRO A 39 7.83 15.99 12.66
C PRO A 39 8.41 16.64 13.92
N GLY A 40 7.57 16.94 14.90
CA GLY A 40 8.00 17.54 16.19
C GLY A 40 8.56 16.53 17.19
N HIS A 41 8.55 15.23 16.91
CA HIS A 41 9.01 14.18 17.81
C HIS A 41 9.49 12.95 17.01
N LEU A 42 10.67 13.07 16.42
CA LEU A 42 11.27 11.95 15.69
C LEU A 42 11.76 10.87 16.66
N PRO A 43 11.62 9.58 16.30
CA PRO A 43 12.18 8.48 17.09
C PRO A 43 13.70 8.61 17.26
N GLU A 44 14.20 8.37 18.47
CA GLU A 44 15.65 8.46 18.76
C GLU A 44 16.50 7.55 17.88
N ALA A 45 16.01 6.34 17.55
CA ALA A 45 16.69 5.42 16.65
C ALA A 45 16.89 6.02 15.25
N LEU A 46 15.89 6.74 14.71
CA LEU A 46 16.04 7.46 13.44
C LEU A 46 17.03 8.63 13.53
N LEU A 47 17.06 9.33 14.65
CA LEU A 47 18.03 10.41 14.89
C LEU A 47 19.46 9.85 14.88
N ARG A 48 19.72 8.74 15.59
CA ARG A 48 21.02 8.07 15.62
C ARG A 48 21.46 7.57 14.24
N LEU A 49 20.55 7.00 13.43
CA LEU A 49 20.85 6.60 12.05
C LEU A 49 21.26 7.81 11.21
N ARG A 50 20.53 8.92 11.30
CA ARG A 50 20.85 10.17 10.58
C ARG A 50 22.19 10.76 10.99
N GLU A 51 22.53 10.75 12.28
CA GLU A 51 23.84 11.18 12.79
C GLU A 51 25.01 10.39 12.21
N ARG A 52 24.78 9.12 11.85
CA ARG A 52 25.73 8.25 11.15
C ARG A 52 25.77 8.48 9.63
N GLY A 53 24.94 9.39 9.11
CA GLY A 53 24.85 9.68 7.68
C GLY A 53 23.84 8.85 6.90
N THR A 54 23.06 7.96 7.56
CA THR A 54 21.98 7.20 6.92
C THR A 54 20.88 8.15 6.46
N ARG A 55 20.51 8.08 5.20
CA ARG A 55 19.40 8.87 4.65
C ARG A 55 18.06 8.27 5.07
N VAL A 56 17.04 9.12 5.22
CA VAL A 56 15.67 8.68 5.54
C VAL A 56 14.73 9.21 4.46
N VAL A 57 13.96 8.31 3.85
CA VAL A 57 12.95 8.64 2.84
C VAL A 57 11.57 8.37 3.43
N PRO A 58 10.66 9.35 3.47
CA PRO A 58 9.27 9.12 3.85
C PRO A 58 8.48 8.60 2.65
N HIS A 59 7.80 7.47 2.87
CA HIS A 59 6.92 6.80 1.94
C HIS A 59 5.46 6.97 2.38
N GLY A 60 4.65 7.63 1.56
CA GLY A 60 3.25 7.93 1.84
C GLY A 60 2.33 6.80 1.39
N VAL A 61 1.25 6.59 2.15
CA VAL A 61 0.24 5.56 1.86
C VAL A 61 -1.19 6.11 1.86
N SER A 62 -1.36 7.43 1.94
CA SER A 62 -2.68 8.02 2.22
C SER A 62 -3.13 9.16 1.31
N LEU A 63 -2.28 9.66 0.41
CA LEU A 63 -2.69 10.72 -0.51
C LEU A 63 -3.77 10.23 -1.47
N GLY A 64 -3.60 9.02 -2.02
CA GLY A 64 -4.55 8.44 -2.97
C GLY A 64 -4.60 9.22 -4.27
N LEU A 65 -3.44 9.52 -4.85
CA LEU A 65 -3.29 10.36 -6.06
C LEU A 65 -4.04 9.82 -7.28
N GLY A 66 -4.26 8.49 -7.34
CA GLY A 66 -5.08 7.85 -8.37
C GLY A 66 -6.59 7.99 -8.17
N GLY A 67 -7.03 8.66 -7.09
CA GLY A 67 -8.43 8.95 -6.83
C GLY A 67 -8.99 10.04 -7.73
N ALA A 68 -10.31 9.99 -7.96
CA ALA A 68 -11.00 11.03 -8.70
C ALA A 68 -11.01 12.38 -7.96
N ASP A 69 -10.89 12.38 -6.65
CA ASP A 69 -10.80 13.60 -5.87
C ASP A 69 -9.42 14.26 -6.02
N ARG A 70 -9.40 15.59 -5.91
CA ARG A 70 -8.12 16.32 -5.83
C ARG A 70 -7.38 15.95 -4.54
N PRO A 71 -6.03 15.92 -4.56
CA PRO A 71 -5.26 15.69 -3.35
C PRO A 71 -5.61 16.66 -2.24
N ASP A 72 -5.74 16.14 -1.01
CA ASP A 72 -6.04 16.96 0.17
C ASP A 72 -4.82 17.85 0.51
N PRO A 73 -4.96 19.19 0.49
CA PRO A 73 -3.87 20.12 0.77
C PRO A 73 -3.25 19.91 2.18
N ALA A 74 -4.06 19.51 3.16
CA ALA A 74 -3.55 19.26 4.52
C ALA A 74 -2.68 18.01 4.58
N LYS A 75 -3.01 16.96 3.82
CA LYS A 75 -2.19 15.75 3.71
C LYS A 75 -0.89 16.02 2.94
N LEU A 76 -0.95 16.80 1.86
CA LEU A 76 0.25 17.23 1.13
C LEU A 76 1.18 18.05 2.00
N ALA A 77 0.66 19.04 2.73
CA ALA A 77 1.44 19.83 3.67
C ALA A 77 2.10 18.95 4.74
N ALA A 78 1.33 18.03 5.32
CA ALA A 78 1.84 17.10 6.33
C ALA A 78 2.95 16.17 5.80
N LEU A 79 2.87 15.71 4.55
CA LEU A 79 3.95 14.94 3.91
C LEU A 79 5.18 15.81 3.67
N GLY A 80 4.98 17.05 3.21
CA GLY A 80 6.06 18.03 3.03
C GLY A 80 6.79 18.37 4.34
N GLU A 81 6.04 18.57 5.44
CA GLU A 81 6.63 18.81 6.77
C GLU A 81 7.49 17.63 7.23
N ARG A 82 7.06 16.39 6.97
CA ARG A 82 7.85 15.18 7.28
C ARG A 82 9.13 15.11 6.44
N ALA A 83 9.03 15.42 5.15
CA ALA A 83 10.21 15.47 4.28
C ALA A 83 11.25 16.47 4.80
N VAL A 84 10.83 17.67 5.20
CA VAL A 84 11.71 18.68 5.77
C VAL A 84 12.31 18.22 7.10
N ALA A 85 11.49 17.69 8.02
CA ALA A 85 11.93 17.23 9.34
C ALA A 85 12.96 16.10 9.23
N LEU A 86 12.81 15.22 8.25
CA LEU A 86 13.72 14.10 7.98
C LEU A 86 14.96 14.52 7.15
N GLY A 87 14.95 15.69 6.52
CA GLY A 87 15.98 16.08 5.54
C GLY A 87 15.99 15.15 4.33
N ALA A 88 14.80 14.69 3.92
CA ALA A 88 14.64 13.67 2.90
C ALA A 88 15.03 14.18 1.50
N PRO A 89 15.72 13.35 0.68
CA PRO A 89 16.08 13.72 -0.69
C PRO A 89 14.87 13.68 -1.65
N LEU A 90 13.83 12.93 -1.32
CA LEU A 90 12.57 12.79 -2.05
C LEU A 90 11.49 12.25 -1.11
N VAL A 91 10.27 12.25 -1.58
CA VAL A 91 9.13 11.52 -0.98
C VAL A 91 8.54 10.58 -2.01
N THR A 92 7.89 9.52 -1.54
CA THR A 92 7.21 8.57 -2.41
C THR A 92 5.75 8.37 -1.99
N GLU A 93 4.94 7.94 -2.92
CA GLU A 93 3.52 7.62 -2.77
C GLU A 93 3.10 6.61 -3.84
N HIS A 94 1.88 6.07 -3.74
CA HIS A 94 1.40 5.00 -4.62
C HIS A 94 0.51 5.52 -5.76
N ILE A 95 0.53 4.82 -6.88
CA ILE A 95 -0.44 4.98 -7.97
C ILE A 95 -1.70 4.20 -7.59
N ALA A 96 -2.45 4.75 -6.63
CA ALA A 96 -3.62 4.09 -6.05
C ALA A 96 -4.70 5.09 -5.66
N PHE A 97 -5.92 4.60 -5.49
CA PHE A 97 -6.93 5.33 -4.74
C PHE A 97 -7.26 4.62 -3.43
N VAL A 98 -7.64 5.36 -2.40
CA VAL A 98 -7.85 4.85 -1.04
C VAL A 98 -9.23 5.21 -0.50
N ARG A 99 -9.91 6.16 -1.13
CA ARG A 99 -11.21 6.70 -0.71
C ARG A 99 -11.98 7.29 -1.87
N THR A 100 -13.25 7.56 -1.62
CA THR A 100 -14.13 8.37 -2.47
C THR A 100 -14.88 9.38 -1.59
N SER A 101 -15.23 10.55 -2.16
CA SER A 101 -15.98 11.61 -1.45
C SER A 101 -17.49 11.51 -1.64
N SER A 102 -17.95 10.89 -2.72
CA SER A 102 -19.38 10.77 -3.04
C SER A 102 -19.73 9.39 -3.61
N PRO A 103 -20.24 8.48 -2.76
CA PRO A 103 -20.35 8.57 -1.30
C PRO A 103 -19.00 8.61 -0.60
N ALA A 104 -18.96 9.15 0.62
CA ALA A 104 -17.74 9.16 1.43
C ALA A 104 -17.45 7.75 1.96
N LEU A 105 -16.48 7.08 1.35
CA LEU A 105 -16.04 5.73 1.68
C LEU A 105 -14.52 5.66 1.75
N GLU A 106 -14.00 4.80 2.62
CA GLU A 106 -12.57 4.51 2.75
C GLU A 106 -12.32 3.02 2.61
N ALA A 107 -11.30 2.66 1.82
CA ALA A 107 -10.86 1.27 1.68
C ALA A 107 -10.04 0.79 2.89
N GLY A 108 -9.29 1.69 3.54
CA GLY A 108 -8.24 1.34 4.49
C GLY A 108 -7.09 0.56 3.84
N HIS A 109 -6.97 0.65 2.51
CA HIS A 109 -5.99 -0.05 1.69
C HIS A 109 -5.82 0.67 0.35
N LEU A 110 -4.72 0.38 -0.34
CA LEU A 110 -4.43 0.83 -1.69
C LEU A 110 -5.27 0.03 -2.69
N LEU A 111 -5.98 0.70 -3.56
CA LEU A 111 -6.77 0.07 -4.61
C LEU A 111 -6.25 0.49 -6.00
N PRO A 112 -6.23 -0.43 -6.97
CA PRO A 112 -5.73 -0.14 -8.30
C PRO A 112 -6.59 0.89 -9.02
N VAL A 113 -5.95 1.80 -9.75
CA VAL A 113 -6.63 2.73 -10.66
C VAL A 113 -6.95 2.04 -11.98
N PRO A 114 -8.03 2.42 -12.68
CA PRO A 114 -8.26 1.94 -14.03
C PRO A 114 -7.17 2.49 -14.98
N ARG A 115 -6.59 1.62 -15.79
CA ARG A 115 -5.60 2.04 -16.80
C ARG A 115 -6.30 2.54 -18.08
N THR A 116 -7.13 3.59 -17.89
CA THR A 116 -7.83 4.31 -18.95
C THR A 116 -7.22 5.70 -19.15
N ARG A 117 -7.46 6.29 -20.31
CA ARG A 117 -6.99 7.66 -20.57
C ARG A 117 -7.61 8.68 -19.63
N ASP A 118 -8.87 8.53 -19.26
CA ASP A 118 -9.53 9.39 -18.27
C ASP A 118 -8.84 9.32 -16.91
N ALA A 119 -8.49 8.11 -16.43
CA ALA A 119 -7.81 7.96 -15.15
C ALA A 119 -6.37 8.49 -15.21
N LEU A 120 -5.69 8.34 -16.33
CA LEU A 120 -4.37 8.91 -16.54
C LEU A 120 -4.42 10.45 -16.54
N ASP A 121 -5.42 11.06 -17.18
CA ASP A 121 -5.62 12.50 -17.17
C ASP A 121 -5.81 13.04 -15.75
N VAL A 122 -6.68 12.38 -14.97
CA VAL A 122 -6.94 12.72 -13.55
C VAL A 122 -5.68 12.54 -12.71
N LEU A 123 -4.96 11.43 -12.87
CA LEU A 123 -3.72 11.15 -12.14
C LEU A 123 -2.65 12.20 -12.46
N CYS A 124 -2.46 12.54 -13.73
CA CYS A 124 -1.48 13.56 -14.14
C CYS A 124 -1.79 14.93 -13.52
N GLU A 125 -3.08 15.33 -13.43
CA GLU A 125 -3.47 16.57 -12.75
C GLU A 125 -3.15 16.50 -11.25
N ASN A 126 -3.53 15.40 -10.58
CA ASN A 126 -3.29 15.23 -9.16
C ASN A 126 -1.79 15.19 -8.83
N VAL A 127 -0.98 14.56 -9.69
CA VAL A 127 0.49 14.49 -9.55
C VAL A 127 1.11 15.88 -9.65
N ARG A 128 0.70 16.70 -10.62
CA ARG A 128 1.20 18.08 -10.73
C ARG A 128 0.86 18.91 -9.48
N VAL A 129 -0.37 18.80 -8.98
CA VAL A 129 -0.77 19.46 -7.72
C VAL A 129 0.12 19.01 -6.56
N ALA A 130 0.45 17.71 -6.47
CA ALA A 130 1.32 17.19 -5.43
C ALA A 130 2.77 17.68 -5.60
N GLN A 131 3.31 17.68 -6.84
CA GLN A 131 4.66 18.16 -7.13
C GLN A 131 4.83 19.65 -6.80
N ASP A 132 3.81 20.47 -7.08
CA ASP A 132 3.83 21.90 -6.79
C ASP A 132 3.79 22.19 -5.27
N ALA A 133 3.16 21.31 -4.50
CA ALA A 133 3.01 21.47 -3.05
C ALA A 133 4.18 20.89 -2.23
N LEU A 134 4.93 19.94 -2.78
CA LEU A 134 5.98 19.23 -2.05
C LEU A 134 7.33 19.94 -2.16
N PRO A 135 8.11 20.04 -1.05
CA PRO A 135 9.40 20.74 -1.04
C PRO A 135 10.55 19.92 -1.67
N VAL A 136 10.31 18.64 -1.98
CA VAL A 136 11.27 17.69 -2.55
C VAL A 136 10.64 16.91 -3.70
N PRO A 137 11.44 16.28 -4.59
CA PRO A 137 10.89 15.45 -5.66
C PRO A 137 9.94 14.37 -5.17
N LEU A 138 8.89 14.08 -5.94
CA LEU A 138 7.95 12.99 -5.75
C LEU A 138 8.33 11.82 -6.67
N ALA A 139 8.26 10.60 -6.14
CA ALA A 139 8.23 9.37 -6.95
C ALA A 139 6.95 8.57 -6.66
N LEU A 140 6.48 7.83 -7.66
CA LEU A 140 5.23 7.07 -7.56
C LEU A 140 5.48 5.59 -7.79
N GLU A 141 4.85 4.80 -6.94
CA GLU A 141 4.97 3.36 -6.91
C GLU A 141 3.86 2.66 -7.69
N ASN A 142 4.25 1.65 -8.48
CA ASN A 142 3.33 0.66 -9.02
C ASN A 142 2.81 -0.22 -7.88
N ILE A 143 1.55 -0.67 -7.96
CA ILE A 143 0.95 -1.45 -6.88
C ILE A 143 0.61 -2.88 -7.29
N ALA A 144 0.59 -3.78 -6.30
CA ALA A 144 -0.01 -5.09 -6.43
C ALA A 144 -1.53 -5.00 -6.62
N ALA A 145 -2.08 -5.75 -7.56
CA ALA A 145 -3.51 -5.75 -7.83
C ALA A 145 -4.08 -7.17 -7.97
N LEU A 146 -5.12 -7.46 -7.20
CA LEU A 146 -5.89 -8.70 -7.34
C LEU A 146 -6.96 -8.57 -8.42
N ILE A 147 -7.48 -7.38 -8.63
CA ILE A 147 -8.60 -7.09 -9.54
C ILE A 147 -8.12 -6.28 -10.74
N SER A 148 -8.71 -6.56 -11.90
CA SER A 148 -8.56 -5.77 -13.12
C SER A 148 -9.80 -4.93 -13.35
N TRP A 149 -9.62 -3.73 -13.85
CA TRP A 149 -10.74 -2.89 -14.25
C TRP A 149 -11.28 -3.35 -15.61
N PRO A 150 -12.61 -3.34 -15.79
CA PRO A 150 -13.15 -3.55 -17.13
C PRO A 150 -12.83 -2.36 -18.04
N GLY A 151 -12.51 -2.65 -19.30
CA GLY A 151 -12.27 -1.61 -20.30
C GLY A 151 -10.93 -0.86 -20.13
N GLU A 152 -9.90 -1.49 -19.55
CA GLU A 152 -8.55 -0.93 -19.56
C GLU A 152 -8.08 -0.70 -21.02
N GLU A 153 -7.49 0.45 -21.27
CA GLU A 153 -7.05 0.94 -22.59
C GLU A 153 -5.54 0.85 -22.75
N LEU A 154 -4.80 0.81 -21.64
CA LEU A 154 -3.35 0.84 -21.58
C LEU A 154 -2.82 -0.36 -20.80
N THR A 155 -1.66 -0.85 -21.21
CA THR A 155 -0.87 -1.76 -20.36
C THR A 155 -0.28 -0.98 -19.19
N GLU A 156 0.22 -1.67 -18.16
CA GLU A 156 0.88 -1.00 -17.05
C GLU A 156 2.10 -0.20 -17.51
N GLY A 157 2.94 -0.79 -18.35
CA GLY A 157 4.10 -0.09 -18.91
C GLY A 157 3.73 1.17 -19.68
N GLN A 158 2.70 1.11 -20.54
CA GLN A 158 2.21 2.28 -21.28
C GLN A 158 1.65 3.37 -20.33
N PHE A 159 0.90 2.96 -19.31
CA PHE A 159 0.33 3.88 -18.34
C PHE A 159 1.41 4.63 -17.55
N LEU A 160 2.43 3.91 -17.08
CA LEU A 160 3.56 4.49 -16.35
C LEU A 160 4.42 5.40 -17.25
N THR A 161 4.64 4.98 -18.49
CA THR A 161 5.42 5.77 -19.46
C THR A 161 4.73 7.09 -19.79
N GLU A 162 3.45 7.06 -20.15
CA GLU A 162 2.70 8.29 -20.42
C GLU A 162 2.60 9.18 -19.17
N LEU A 163 2.48 8.60 -17.97
CA LEU A 163 2.50 9.35 -16.72
C LEU A 163 3.80 10.13 -16.55
N VAL A 164 4.95 9.48 -16.73
CA VAL A 164 6.27 10.13 -16.65
C VAL A 164 6.44 11.19 -17.72
N GLU A 165 6.12 10.88 -18.98
CA GLU A 165 6.23 11.83 -20.09
C GLU A 165 5.42 13.10 -19.86
N ARG A 166 4.22 12.96 -19.30
CA ARG A 166 3.29 14.07 -19.10
C ARG A 166 3.55 14.90 -17.85
N THR A 167 4.14 14.32 -16.80
CA THR A 167 4.31 14.99 -15.49
C THR A 167 5.76 15.19 -15.08
N GLY A 168 6.68 14.45 -15.67
CA GLY A 168 8.07 14.39 -15.21
C GLY A 168 8.24 13.76 -13.82
N VAL A 169 7.22 13.07 -13.30
CA VAL A 169 7.30 12.37 -12.01
C VAL A 169 8.29 11.22 -12.09
N ARG A 170 8.93 10.89 -10.98
CA ARG A 170 9.80 9.72 -10.89
C ARG A 170 9.00 8.47 -10.59
N LEU A 171 9.61 7.31 -10.84
CA LEU A 171 9.03 6.01 -10.55
C LEU A 171 9.76 5.36 -9.37
N LEU A 172 9.02 4.80 -8.49
CA LEU A 172 9.41 3.74 -7.57
C LEU A 172 8.85 2.44 -8.15
N ILE A 173 9.72 1.50 -8.48
CA ILE A 173 9.30 0.19 -9.00
C ILE A 173 9.43 -0.85 -7.90
N ASP A 174 8.31 -1.40 -7.49
CA ASP A 174 8.29 -2.60 -6.65
C ASP A 174 8.26 -3.84 -7.55
N VAL A 175 9.35 -4.61 -7.51
CA VAL A 175 9.50 -5.84 -8.28
C VAL A 175 8.67 -6.99 -7.71
N ALA A 176 8.32 -6.96 -6.42
CA ALA A 176 7.37 -7.92 -5.83
C ALA A 176 5.95 -7.66 -6.33
N ASN A 177 5.57 -6.39 -6.52
CA ASN A 177 4.29 -6.01 -7.14
C ASN A 177 4.21 -6.46 -8.59
N LEU A 178 5.30 -6.35 -9.36
CA LEU A 178 5.36 -6.91 -10.72
C LEU A 178 5.15 -8.43 -10.71
N HIS A 179 5.81 -9.15 -9.79
CA HIS A 179 5.59 -10.59 -9.62
C HIS A 179 4.16 -10.90 -9.19
N THR A 180 3.60 -10.15 -8.26
CA THR A 180 2.22 -10.28 -7.80
C THR A 180 1.23 -10.12 -8.96
N ASN A 181 1.42 -9.11 -9.80
CA ASN A 181 0.60 -8.87 -10.97
C ASN A 181 0.76 -9.96 -12.05
N ARG A 182 1.96 -10.54 -12.17
CA ARG A 182 2.17 -11.73 -13.02
C ARG A 182 1.30 -12.91 -12.56
N VAL A 183 1.32 -13.24 -11.28
CA VAL A 183 0.54 -14.38 -10.75
C VAL A 183 -0.96 -14.07 -10.76
N ASN A 184 -1.35 -12.88 -10.35
CA ASN A 184 -2.75 -12.54 -10.15
C ASN A 184 -3.45 -12.09 -11.45
N ARG A 185 -2.74 -11.46 -12.38
CA ARG A 185 -3.32 -10.84 -13.57
C ARG A 185 -2.75 -11.38 -14.88
N GLY A 186 -1.68 -12.17 -14.82
CA GLY A 186 -1.00 -12.70 -16.02
C GLY A 186 -0.15 -11.65 -16.76
N GLU A 187 0.25 -10.58 -16.09
CA GLU A 187 1.09 -9.52 -16.65
C GLU A 187 2.56 -9.95 -16.68
N ASP A 188 3.27 -9.64 -17.76
CA ASP A 188 4.68 -9.99 -17.89
C ASP A 188 5.57 -8.87 -17.30
N PRO A 189 6.32 -9.12 -16.20
CA PRO A 189 7.26 -8.15 -15.64
C PRO A 189 8.29 -7.64 -16.64
N ALA A 190 8.80 -8.51 -17.52
CA ALA A 190 9.79 -8.12 -18.52
C ALA A 190 9.23 -7.10 -19.53
N ALA A 191 7.98 -7.30 -19.96
CA ALA A 191 7.30 -6.36 -20.85
C ALA A 191 7.04 -5.00 -20.19
N VAL A 192 6.72 -4.98 -18.89
CA VAL A 192 6.58 -3.72 -18.12
C VAL A 192 7.93 -3.01 -18.03
N LEU A 193 8.99 -3.72 -17.63
CA LEU A 193 10.35 -3.16 -17.49
C LEU A 193 10.93 -2.67 -18.83
N GLU A 194 10.52 -3.27 -19.95
CA GLU A 194 10.91 -2.81 -21.28
C GLU A 194 10.22 -1.50 -21.69
N ALA A 195 8.96 -1.34 -21.28
CA ALA A 195 8.15 -0.20 -21.68
C ALA A 195 8.41 1.06 -20.88
N ILE A 196 8.79 0.95 -19.58
CA ILE A 196 8.93 2.11 -18.70
C ILE A 196 10.22 2.89 -18.95
N PRO A 197 10.20 4.24 -18.75
CA PRO A 197 11.40 5.07 -18.86
C PRO A 197 12.30 4.88 -17.63
N LEU A 198 13.25 3.94 -17.69
CA LEU A 198 14.12 3.56 -16.57
C LEU A 198 15.00 4.73 -16.05
N GLU A 199 15.24 5.76 -16.85
CA GLU A 199 15.87 7.00 -16.43
C GLU A 199 15.04 7.83 -15.43
N ALA A 200 13.75 7.55 -15.33
CA ALA A 200 12.86 8.13 -14.32
C ALA A 200 12.89 7.37 -12.99
N LEU A 201 13.57 6.23 -12.91
CA LEU A 201 13.64 5.43 -11.70
C LEU A 201 14.27 6.22 -10.54
N ALA A 202 13.58 6.23 -9.40
CA ALA A 202 14.07 6.79 -8.15
C ALA A 202 14.77 5.72 -7.31
N TYR A 203 14.11 4.60 -7.11
CA TYR A 203 14.63 3.39 -6.46
C TYR A 203 13.67 2.22 -6.65
N VAL A 204 14.01 1.07 -6.10
CA VAL A 204 13.30 -0.20 -6.25
C VAL A 204 12.93 -0.75 -4.89
N HIS A 205 11.69 -1.24 -4.73
CA HIS A 205 11.27 -2.08 -3.62
C HIS A 205 11.43 -3.56 -3.96
N VAL A 206 11.79 -4.33 -2.94
CA VAL A 206 11.90 -5.78 -2.96
C VAL A 206 11.25 -6.32 -1.71
N ALA A 207 10.22 -7.13 -1.84
CA ALA A 207 9.46 -7.68 -0.73
C ALA A 207 9.15 -9.17 -0.94
N GLY A 208 8.75 -9.84 0.13
CA GLY A 208 8.26 -11.20 0.09
C GLY A 208 6.75 -11.28 0.27
N GLY A 209 6.13 -12.24 -0.41
CA GLY A 209 4.72 -12.55 -0.32
C GLY A 209 4.48 -14.05 -0.19
N VAL A 210 3.21 -14.47 -0.26
CA VAL A 210 2.82 -15.87 -0.16
C VAL A 210 1.68 -16.21 -1.11
N GLU A 211 1.80 -17.36 -1.77
CA GLU A 211 0.72 -17.90 -2.58
C GLU A 211 -0.26 -18.71 -1.75
N ARG A 212 -1.54 -18.39 -1.84
CA ARG A 212 -2.62 -19.14 -1.19
C ARG A 212 -3.82 -19.26 -2.14
N GLY A 213 -4.21 -20.49 -2.44
CA GLY A 213 -5.38 -20.74 -3.29
C GLY A 213 -5.27 -20.21 -4.72
N GLY A 214 -4.08 -20.20 -5.31
CA GLY A 214 -3.83 -19.69 -6.65
C GLY A 214 -3.82 -18.14 -6.75
N VAL A 215 -3.71 -17.47 -5.61
CA VAL A 215 -3.58 -16.02 -5.50
C VAL A 215 -2.28 -15.71 -4.74
N TRP A 216 -1.47 -14.84 -5.29
CA TRP A 216 -0.33 -14.28 -4.60
C TRP A 216 -0.80 -13.12 -3.71
N HIS A 217 -0.49 -13.23 -2.43
CA HIS A 217 -0.73 -12.19 -1.43
C HIS A 217 0.57 -11.44 -1.18
N ASP A 218 0.58 -10.20 -1.54
CA ASP A 218 1.65 -9.26 -1.28
C ASP A 218 1.57 -8.83 0.19
N THR A 219 2.28 -9.54 1.04
CA THR A 219 2.14 -9.39 2.50
C THR A 219 3.27 -8.61 3.15
N HIS A 220 4.44 -8.54 2.49
CA HIS A 220 5.69 -7.99 3.05
C HIS A 220 6.06 -8.61 4.42
N ALA A 221 5.51 -9.80 4.70
CA ALA A 221 5.69 -10.54 5.95
C ALA A 221 6.51 -11.83 5.79
N HIS A 222 6.93 -12.14 4.57
CA HIS A 222 7.64 -13.36 4.21
C HIS A 222 9.03 -13.06 3.65
N PRO A 223 9.97 -14.00 3.67
CA PRO A 223 11.27 -13.85 3.00
C PRO A 223 11.09 -13.56 1.50
N VAL A 224 12.01 -12.78 0.96
CA VAL A 224 12.04 -12.48 -0.49
C VAL A 224 12.28 -13.79 -1.26
N PRO A 225 11.35 -14.25 -2.10
CA PRO A 225 11.53 -15.50 -2.83
C PRO A 225 12.46 -15.29 -4.04
N PRO A 226 13.16 -16.33 -4.51
CA PRO A 226 14.07 -16.27 -5.65
C PRO A 226 13.44 -15.63 -6.89
N VAL A 227 12.16 -15.91 -7.15
CA VAL A 227 11.44 -15.37 -8.32
C VAL A 227 11.33 -13.84 -8.31
N VAL A 228 11.26 -13.20 -7.15
CA VAL A 228 11.27 -11.74 -7.02
C VAL A 228 12.69 -11.20 -7.24
N LEU A 229 13.71 -11.91 -6.74
CA LEU A 229 15.11 -11.58 -7.02
C LEU A 229 15.44 -11.73 -8.52
N ASP A 230 14.80 -12.67 -9.24
CA ASP A 230 14.94 -12.80 -10.69
C ASP A 230 14.38 -11.56 -11.42
N VAL A 231 13.24 -11.01 -10.95
CA VAL A 231 12.71 -9.74 -11.51
C VAL A 231 13.64 -8.56 -11.21
N LEU A 232 14.25 -8.51 -10.01
CA LEU A 232 15.28 -7.51 -9.69
C LEU A 232 16.50 -7.66 -10.61
N ALA A 233 16.94 -8.88 -10.87
CA ALA A 233 18.05 -9.15 -11.78
C ALA A 233 17.76 -8.71 -13.23
N GLU A 234 16.52 -8.94 -13.68
CA GLU A 234 16.03 -8.46 -14.98
C GLU A 234 16.06 -6.93 -15.06
N LEU A 235 15.57 -6.22 -14.04
CA LEU A 235 15.66 -4.76 -13.95
C LEU A 235 17.13 -4.32 -13.94
N ARG A 236 17.99 -4.97 -13.14
CA ARG A 236 19.41 -4.65 -13.02
C ARG A 236 20.17 -4.85 -14.35
N SER A 237 19.73 -5.80 -15.19
CA SER A 237 20.34 -6.01 -16.52
C SER A 237 20.12 -4.83 -17.48
N ARG A 238 19.10 -4.01 -17.21
CA ARG A 238 18.69 -2.87 -18.05
C ARG A 238 19.19 -1.52 -17.52
N VAL A 239 19.26 -1.38 -16.20
CA VAL A 239 19.67 -0.13 -15.55
C VAL A 239 20.37 -0.41 -14.22
N ASP A 240 21.28 0.47 -13.81
CA ASP A 240 21.82 0.50 -12.46
C ASP A 240 20.85 1.30 -11.57
N PRO A 241 20.05 0.64 -10.70
CA PRO A 241 19.04 1.35 -9.92
C PRO A 241 19.71 2.31 -8.92
N PRO A 242 19.20 3.55 -8.77
CA PRO A 242 19.76 4.52 -7.81
C PRO A 242 19.70 4.04 -6.36
N GLY A 243 18.76 3.17 -6.03
CA GLY A 243 18.61 2.53 -4.73
C GLY A 243 17.76 1.29 -4.80
N VAL A 244 17.96 0.37 -3.86
CA VAL A 244 17.12 -0.82 -3.67
C VAL A 244 16.80 -0.98 -2.19
N LEU A 245 15.54 -1.19 -1.86
CA LEU A 245 15.01 -1.30 -0.51
C LEU A 245 14.44 -2.69 -0.27
N LEU A 246 14.85 -3.32 0.83
CA LEU A 246 14.13 -4.46 1.40
C LEU A 246 12.92 -3.96 2.19
N GLU A 247 11.72 -4.36 1.81
CA GLU A 247 10.51 -4.01 2.55
C GLU A 247 9.98 -5.19 3.37
N ARG A 248 9.83 -4.96 4.67
CA ARG A 248 9.23 -5.87 5.65
C ARG A 248 8.27 -5.08 6.52
N ASP A 249 6.99 -5.50 6.55
CA ASP A 249 5.91 -4.78 7.23
C ASP A 249 5.31 -5.51 8.41
N ASP A 250 5.47 -6.83 8.46
CA ASP A 250 4.92 -7.67 9.52
C ASP A 250 5.78 -8.95 9.67
N ASP A 251 5.52 -9.73 10.71
CA ASP A 251 6.23 -11.00 11.01
C ASP A 251 7.76 -10.83 10.90
N PHE A 252 8.27 -9.83 11.64
CA PHE A 252 9.68 -9.43 11.55
C PHE A 252 10.61 -10.56 11.99
N PRO A 253 11.53 -11.01 11.11
CA PRO A 253 12.46 -12.06 11.46
C PRO A 253 13.61 -11.53 12.33
N PRO A 254 14.41 -12.42 12.95
CA PRO A 254 15.64 -12.04 13.63
C PRO A 254 16.63 -11.32 12.70
N GLU A 255 17.47 -10.44 13.28
CA GLU A 255 18.48 -9.65 12.56
C GLU A 255 19.33 -10.43 11.55
N PRO A 256 19.82 -11.68 11.84
CA PRO A 256 20.59 -12.44 10.86
C PRO A 256 19.83 -12.79 9.58
N GLU A 257 18.52 -12.97 9.66
CA GLU A 257 17.68 -13.24 8.49
C GLU A 257 17.51 -11.98 7.64
N LEU A 258 17.27 -10.82 8.27
CA LEU A 258 17.25 -9.52 7.56
C LEU A 258 18.59 -9.24 6.87
N ALA A 259 19.71 -9.51 7.56
CA ALA A 259 21.04 -9.38 6.98
C ALA A 259 21.23 -10.33 5.77
N GLY A 260 20.69 -11.54 5.84
CA GLY A 260 20.72 -12.52 4.76
C GLY A 260 19.94 -12.06 3.53
N GLU A 261 18.74 -11.49 3.71
CA GLU A 261 17.93 -10.93 2.62
C GLU A 261 18.64 -9.74 1.97
N LEU A 262 19.19 -8.81 2.75
CA LEU A 262 20.01 -7.70 2.23
C LEU A 262 21.25 -8.18 1.49
N ALA A 263 21.89 -9.26 1.95
CA ALA A 263 23.03 -9.85 1.26
C ALA A 263 22.60 -10.47 -0.09
N ALA A 264 21.45 -11.11 -0.16
CA ALA A 264 20.91 -11.65 -1.40
C ALA A 264 20.62 -10.54 -2.43
N ILE A 265 20.03 -9.43 -1.99
CA ILE A 265 19.81 -8.24 -2.83
C ILE A 265 21.16 -7.71 -3.34
N ARG A 266 22.16 -7.52 -2.46
CA ARG A 266 23.50 -7.06 -2.86
C ARG A 266 24.17 -7.99 -3.86
N ALA A 267 23.98 -9.32 -3.70
CA ALA A 267 24.52 -10.30 -4.64
C ALA A 267 23.93 -10.11 -6.06
N VAL A 268 22.63 -9.84 -6.18
CA VAL A 268 21.98 -9.54 -7.46
C VAL A 268 22.55 -8.24 -8.05
N LEU A 269 22.73 -7.20 -7.25
CA LEU A 269 23.22 -5.90 -7.72
C LEU A 269 24.71 -5.94 -8.16
N THR A 270 25.51 -6.81 -7.56
CA THR A 270 26.94 -6.97 -7.87
C THR A 270 27.20 -8.02 -8.95
N ALA A 271 26.27 -8.92 -9.21
CA ALA A 271 26.36 -9.82 -10.35
C ALA A 271 26.37 -8.97 -11.63
N GLY A 272 27.41 -9.14 -12.48
CA GLY A 272 27.43 -8.51 -13.81
C GLY A 272 26.22 -8.93 -14.63
N PRO A 273 25.91 -8.26 -15.77
CA PRO A 273 24.79 -8.63 -16.60
C PRO A 273 24.88 -10.13 -16.88
N ALA A 274 23.85 -10.87 -16.45
CA ALA A 274 23.79 -12.30 -16.67
C ALA A 274 23.89 -12.56 -18.17
N THR A 275 24.95 -13.27 -18.62
CA THR A 275 24.92 -13.92 -19.91
C THR A 275 23.71 -14.83 -19.91
N ALA A 276 22.69 -14.47 -20.68
CA ALA A 276 21.46 -15.22 -20.77
C ALA A 276 21.78 -16.71 -20.92
N PRO A 277 21.26 -17.60 -20.07
CA PRO A 277 21.40 -19.03 -20.32
C PRO A 277 20.71 -19.32 -21.63
N ALA A 278 21.43 -19.90 -22.58
CA ALA A 278 20.86 -20.36 -23.83
C ALA A 278 19.70 -21.27 -23.50
N ALA A 279 18.48 -20.85 -23.88
CA ALA A 279 17.28 -21.64 -23.67
C ALA A 279 17.49 -23.04 -24.26
N PRO A 280 17.22 -24.13 -23.52
CA PRO A 280 17.24 -25.45 -24.10
C PRO A 280 16.15 -25.50 -25.18
N ALA A 281 16.56 -25.83 -26.43
CA ALA A 281 15.65 -26.05 -27.51
C ALA A 281 14.75 -27.24 -27.19
N GLY A 282 13.61 -27.00 -26.57
CA GLY A 282 12.52 -27.97 -26.41
C GLY A 282 11.64 -27.98 -27.64
N PRO A 283 11.00 -29.11 -27.99
CA PRO A 283 10.22 -29.22 -29.19
C PRO A 283 9.02 -28.28 -29.19
N ALA A 284 8.88 -27.53 -30.26
CA ALA A 284 7.78 -26.59 -30.51
C ALA A 284 6.42 -27.28 -30.38
N ALA A 285 5.70 -27.01 -29.32
CA ALA A 285 4.27 -27.27 -29.24
C ALA A 285 3.56 -26.22 -30.11
N SER A 286 2.89 -26.69 -31.16
CA SER A 286 2.07 -25.88 -32.05
C SER A 286 0.93 -25.21 -31.27
N VAL A 287 1.08 -23.93 -30.97
CA VAL A 287 -0.01 -23.09 -30.48
C VAL A 287 -0.75 -22.53 -31.68
N ALA A 288 -2.05 -22.78 -31.75
CA ALA A 288 -2.93 -22.22 -32.76
C ALA A 288 -2.86 -20.67 -32.74
N PRO A 289 -2.97 -20.01 -33.91
CA PRO A 289 -2.81 -18.58 -34.01
C PRO A 289 -3.95 -17.86 -33.27
N SER A 290 -3.62 -17.12 -32.25
CA SER A 290 -4.48 -16.08 -31.66
C SER A 290 -4.76 -15.00 -32.70
N ALA A 291 -5.96 -14.46 -32.70
CA ALA A 291 -6.43 -13.44 -33.64
C ALA A 291 -5.45 -12.25 -33.72
N PRO A 292 -5.36 -11.60 -34.90
CA PRO A 292 -4.38 -10.55 -35.13
C PRO A 292 -4.63 -9.34 -34.25
N ASP A 293 -3.57 -8.86 -33.57
CA ASP A 293 -3.50 -7.57 -32.92
C ASP A 293 -4.04 -6.48 -33.84
N ARG A 294 -5.15 -5.88 -33.45
CA ARG A 294 -5.63 -4.68 -34.10
C ARG A 294 -4.65 -3.56 -33.73
N PRO A 295 -4.05 -2.87 -34.71
CA PRO A 295 -3.23 -1.71 -34.38
C PRO A 295 -4.10 -0.69 -33.64
N VAL A 296 -3.73 -0.37 -32.41
CA VAL A 296 -4.33 0.73 -31.66
C VAL A 296 -4.00 2.00 -32.44
N ALA A 297 -5.00 2.57 -33.09
CA ALA A 297 -4.84 3.84 -33.77
C ALA A 297 -4.38 4.88 -32.72
N ALA A 298 -3.33 5.63 -33.04
CA ALA A 298 -2.90 6.76 -32.25
C ALA A 298 -4.11 7.67 -32.03
N ALA A 299 -4.56 7.77 -30.77
CA ALA A 299 -5.70 8.60 -30.43
C ALA A 299 -5.34 10.06 -30.64
N GLU A 300 -6.17 10.78 -31.39
CA GLU A 300 -6.02 12.22 -31.56
C GLU A 300 -6.04 12.92 -30.17
N PRO A 301 -5.25 13.98 -29.99
CA PRO A 301 -5.25 14.73 -28.73
C PRO A 301 -6.66 15.27 -28.44
N ARG A 302 -7.25 14.88 -27.32
CA ARG A 302 -8.52 15.41 -26.85
C ARG A 302 -8.41 16.92 -26.61
N PRO A 303 -9.45 17.70 -26.92
CA PRO A 303 -9.44 19.12 -26.63
C PRO A 303 -9.29 19.39 -25.13
N ALA A 304 -8.41 20.30 -24.76
CA ALA A 304 -8.25 20.77 -23.38
C ALA A 304 -9.58 21.36 -22.88
N GLY A 305 -10.25 20.70 -21.94
CA GLY A 305 -11.53 21.12 -21.38
C GLY A 305 -12.42 20.01 -20.82
N ASP A 306 -12.05 18.74 -20.97
CA ASP A 306 -12.87 17.60 -20.50
C ASP A 306 -12.44 17.03 -19.12
N ASP A 307 -11.53 17.70 -18.41
CA ASP A 307 -11.00 17.21 -17.11
C ASP A 307 -12.11 16.98 -16.07
N GLY A 308 -13.15 17.81 -16.08
CA GLY A 308 -14.31 17.63 -15.20
C GLY A 308 -15.12 16.38 -15.52
N ALA A 309 -15.29 16.07 -16.80
CA ALA A 309 -16.04 14.89 -17.23
C ALA A 309 -15.22 13.60 -17.03
N ALA A 310 -13.91 13.62 -17.31
CA ALA A 310 -13.00 12.51 -17.01
C ALA A 310 -13.01 12.19 -15.52
N ARG A 311 -12.84 13.19 -14.67
CA ARG A 311 -12.87 13.06 -13.21
C ARG A 311 -14.21 12.49 -12.70
N THR A 312 -15.33 12.92 -13.30
CA THR A 312 -16.66 12.39 -12.96
C THR A 312 -16.78 10.91 -13.34
N ARG A 313 -16.36 10.50 -14.53
CA ARG A 313 -16.41 9.09 -14.95
C ARG A 313 -15.55 8.21 -14.07
N VAL A 314 -14.30 8.61 -13.78
CA VAL A 314 -13.40 7.90 -12.87
C VAL A 314 -14.02 7.81 -11.48
N GLY A 315 -14.57 8.90 -10.95
CA GLY A 315 -15.19 8.95 -9.63
C GLY A 315 -16.39 8.01 -9.49
N LEU A 316 -17.25 7.95 -10.49
CA LEU A 316 -18.39 7.03 -10.51
C LEU A 316 -17.92 5.56 -10.49
N GLY A 317 -16.91 5.21 -11.29
CA GLY A 317 -16.35 3.87 -11.31
C GLY A 317 -15.72 3.49 -9.96
N GLN A 318 -14.88 4.35 -9.41
CA GLN A 318 -14.24 4.14 -8.11
C GLN A 318 -15.26 4.04 -6.96
N ALA A 319 -16.27 4.89 -6.94
CA ALA A 319 -17.35 4.84 -5.95
C ALA A 319 -18.16 3.53 -6.04
N ALA A 320 -18.46 3.08 -7.25
CA ALA A 320 -19.19 1.82 -7.46
C ALA A 320 -18.36 0.61 -7.00
N LEU A 321 -17.07 0.54 -7.36
CA LEU A 321 -16.17 -0.51 -6.93
C LEU A 321 -16.00 -0.50 -5.40
N LEU A 322 -15.68 0.65 -4.82
CA LEU A 322 -15.45 0.76 -3.38
C LEU A 322 -16.72 0.42 -2.59
N SER A 323 -17.90 0.85 -3.04
CA SER A 323 -19.18 0.49 -2.43
C SER A 323 -19.40 -1.03 -2.45
N ALA A 324 -19.08 -1.71 -3.55
CA ALA A 324 -19.16 -3.17 -3.62
C ALA A 324 -18.19 -3.86 -2.65
N LEU A 325 -16.99 -3.32 -2.48
CA LEU A 325 -15.96 -3.87 -1.61
C LEU A 325 -16.28 -3.70 -0.11
N VAL A 326 -16.79 -2.53 0.32
CA VAL A 326 -16.91 -2.20 1.74
C VAL A 326 -18.34 -2.01 2.23
N ALA A 327 -19.28 -1.66 1.35
CA ALA A 327 -20.70 -1.44 1.70
C ALA A 327 -21.65 -2.57 1.24
N GLY A 328 -21.12 -3.57 0.52
CA GLY A 328 -21.90 -4.74 0.10
C GLY A 328 -22.92 -4.45 -1.00
N THR A 329 -22.74 -3.39 -1.76
CA THR A 329 -23.57 -3.13 -2.95
C THR A 329 -23.28 -4.15 -4.06
N PRO A 330 -24.14 -4.28 -5.07
CA PRO A 330 -23.89 -5.17 -6.20
C PRO A 330 -22.55 -4.86 -6.87
N VAL A 331 -21.83 -5.92 -7.27
CA VAL A 331 -20.57 -5.79 -8.01
C VAL A 331 -20.87 -5.15 -9.37
N PRO A 332 -20.15 -4.07 -9.76
CA PRO A 332 -20.36 -3.43 -11.05
C PRO A 332 -20.10 -4.39 -12.22
N GLU A 333 -20.74 -4.13 -13.34
CA GLU A 333 -20.61 -4.95 -14.54
C GLU A 333 -19.17 -4.98 -15.05
N GLY A 334 -18.73 -6.10 -15.58
CA GLY A 334 -17.40 -6.32 -16.12
C GLY A 334 -16.35 -6.76 -15.11
N PHE A 335 -16.57 -6.57 -13.79
CA PHE A 335 -15.65 -7.07 -12.78
C PHE A 335 -15.82 -8.57 -12.48
N ASP A 336 -14.72 -9.26 -12.21
CA ASP A 336 -14.74 -10.62 -11.68
C ASP A 336 -15.31 -10.65 -10.26
N ARG A 337 -16.54 -11.18 -10.14
CA ARG A 337 -17.26 -11.25 -8.86
C ARG A 337 -16.57 -12.11 -7.81
N GLN A 338 -15.77 -13.11 -8.22
CA GLN A 338 -15.04 -13.95 -7.28
C GLN A 338 -13.86 -13.18 -6.69
N ARG A 339 -13.08 -12.48 -7.53
CA ARG A 339 -11.97 -11.64 -7.10
C ARG A 339 -12.43 -10.48 -6.22
N ILE A 340 -13.53 -9.82 -6.58
CA ILE A 340 -14.13 -8.78 -5.72
C ILE A 340 -14.49 -9.34 -4.34
N ARG A 341 -15.06 -10.55 -4.25
CA ARG A 341 -15.36 -11.17 -2.96
C ARG A 341 -14.10 -11.51 -2.16
N VAL A 342 -13.05 -11.97 -2.81
CA VAL A 342 -11.74 -12.21 -2.16
C VAL A 342 -11.19 -10.90 -1.61
N GLN A 343 -11.16 -9.85 -2.41
CA GLN A 343 -10.67 -8.53 -2.02
C GLN A 343 -11.49 -7.96 -0.85
N ALA A 344 -12.82 -8.01 -0.91
CA ALA A 344 -13.69 -7.53 0.16
C ALA A 344 -13.42 -8.25 1.51
N ARG A 345 -13.18 -9.56 1.46
CA ARG A 345 -12.80 -10.34 2.66
C ARG A 345 -11.42 -9.94 3.19
N ALA A 346 -10.45 -9.74 2.30
CA ALA A 346 -9.11 -9.30 2.68
C ALA A 346 -9.14 -7.91 3.35
N LEU A 347 -9.92 -6.96 2.80
CA LEU A 347 -10.11 -5.64 3.40
C LEU A 347 -10.75 -5.73 4.80
N ALA A 348 -11.80 -6.53 4.96
CA ALA A 348 -12.44 -6.72 6.25
C ALA A 348 -11.49 -7.39 7.27
N ALA A 349 -10.68 -8.36 6.84
CA ALA A 349 -9.68 -9.02 7.67
C ALA A 349 -8.59 -8.05 8.13
N LYS A 350 -8.00 -7.28 7.21
CA LYS A 350 -7.02 -6.23 7.54
C LYS A 350 -7.59 -5.20 8.51
N ARG A 351 -8.85 -4.79 8.31
CA ARG A 351 -9.56 -3.88 9.21
C ARG A 351 -9.69 -4.47 10.62
N ALA A 352 -10.01 -5.77 10.75
CA ALA A 352 -10.05 -6.47 12.03
C ALA A 352 -8.68 -6.46 12.72
N ASP A 353 -7.60 -6.78 11.98
CA ASP A 353 -6.24 -6.85 12.51
C ASP A 353 -5.74 -5.47 12.99
N VAL A 354 -6.03 -4.40 12.24
CA VAL A 354 -5.68 -3.03 12.65
C VAL A 354 -6.45 -2.62 13.91
N VAL A 355 -7.76 -2.92 13.99
CA VAL A 355 -8.56 -2.62 15.17
C VAL A 355 -8.08 -3.41 16.39
N ALA A 356 -7.70 -4.68 16.23
CA ALA A 356 -7.12 -5.48 17.33
C ALA A 356 -5.82 -4.87 17.87
N ARG A 357 -4.94 -4.39 17.00
CA ARG A 357 -3.69 -3.69 17.42
C ARG A 357 -3.97 -2.37 18.15
N LEU A 358 -4.94 -1.59 17.69
CA LEU A 358 -5.31 -0.30 18.31
C LEU A 358 -6.12 -0.43 19.62
N ALA A 359 -6.82 -1.55 19.78
CA ALA A 359 -7.69 -1.84 20.91
C ALA A 359 -7.51 -3.30 21.38
N PRO A 360 -6.32 -3.68 21.90
CA PRO A 360 -5.99 -5.06 22.25
C PRO A 360 -6.86 -5.64 23.37
N GLU A 361 -7.60 -4.78 24.06
CA GLU A 361 -8.58 -5.24 25.04
C GLU A 361 -9.80 -5.91 24.41
N LEU A 362 -10.17 -5.56 23.17
CA LEU A 362 -11.35 -6.12 22.51
C LEU A 362 -11.23 -7.65 22.29
N PRO A 363 -10.14 -8.19 21.71
CA PRO A 363 -9.91 -9.63 21.68
C PRO A 363 -10.01 -10.29 23.07
N SER A 364 -9.35 -9.71 24.07
CA SER A 364 -9.35 -10.23 25.45
C SER A 364 -10.74 -10.22 26.09
N ILE A 365 -11.57 -9.22 25.79
CA ILE A 365 -12.96 -9.14 26.28
C ILE A 365 -13.84 -10.19 25.62
N LEU A 366 -13.61 -10.46 24.33
CA LEU A 366 -14.44 -11.36 23.53
C LEU A 366 -14.01 -12.84 23.62
N GLY A 367 -13.00 -13.16 24.39
CA GLY A 367 -12.57 -14.55 24.64
C GLY A 367 -11.42 -15.02 23.75
N GLY A 368 -10.71 -14.11 23.13
CA GLY A 368 -9.52 -14.38 22.30
C GLY A 368 -9.66 -13.90 20.87
N ASP A 369 -8.60 -14.10 20.09
CA ASP A 369 -8.50 -13.60 18.72
C ASP A 369 -9.54 -14.18 17.77
N GLU A 370 -9.78 -15.48 17.81
CA GLU A 370 -10.77 -16.14 16.94
C GLU A 370 -12.22 -15.68 17.17
N PRO A 371 -12.75 -15.65 18.41
CA PRO A 371 -14.07 -15.08 18.67
C PRO A 371 -14.19 -13.61 18.28
N TYR A 372 -13.14 -12.82 18.56
CA TYR A 372 -13.08 -11.42 18.14
C TYR A 372 -13.16 -11.31 16.61
N ARG A 373 -12.29 -12.02 15.89
CA ARG A 373 -12.18 -11.96 14.43
C ARG A 373 -13.51 -12.38 13.77
N THR A 374 -14.12 -13.46 14.26
CA THR A 374 -15.44 -13.92 13.78
C THR A 374 -16.50 -12.85 13.97
N ALA A 375 -16.59 -12.24 15.15
CA ALA A 375 -17.56 -11.18 15.45
C ALA A 375 -17.30 -9.93 14.61
N PHE A 376 -16.02 -9.54 14.46
CA PHE A 376 -15.65 -8.34 13.69
C PHE A 376 -15.95 -8.51 12.20
N LEU A 377 -15.64 -9.65 11.60
CA LEU A 377 -15.93 -9.93 10.20
C LEU A 377 -17.45 -9.94 9.92
N ALA A 378 -18.23 -10.44 10.85
CA ALA A 378 -19.71 -10.36 10.76
C ALA A 378 -20.20 -8.91 10.84
N TYR A 379 -19.64 -8.10 11.74
CA TYR A 379 -19.94 -6.66 11.86
C TYR A 379 -19.54 -5.89 10.61
N ALA A 380 -18.31 -6.12 10.09
CA ALA A 380 -17.76 -5.37 8.96
C ALA A 380 -18.48 -5.62 7.63
N LYS A 381 -19.23 -6.73 7.53
CA LYS A 381 -19.94 -7.11 6.31
C LYS A 381 -20.97 -6.05 5.93
N GLY A 382 -20.74 -5.35 4.82
CA GLY A 382 -21.62 -4.31 4.31
C GLY A 382 -21.69 -3.04 5.18
N ARG A 383 -20.71 -2.85 6.05
CA ARG A 383 -20.57 -1.65 6.90
C ARG A 383 -19.23 -0.98 6.65
N PRO A 384 -19.20 0.10 5.84
CA PRO A 384 -17.97 0.85 5.61
C PRO A 384 -17.50 1.53 6.90
N MET A 385 -16.20 1.73 7.00
CA MET A 385 -15.59 2.55 8.04
C MET A 385 -15.89 4.03 7.76
N THR A 386 -16.33 4.80 8.76
CA THR A 386 -16.79 6.20 8.58
C THR A 386 -15.93 7.24 9.28
N GLY A 387 -14.93 6.86 10.06
CA GLY A 387 -14.15 7.82 10.87
C GLY A 387 -12.82 7.27 11.34
N GLY A 388 -12.20 6.40 10.53
CA GLY A 388 -10.94 5.74 10.84
C GLY A 388 -11.06 4.63 11.88
N TYR A 389 -9.98 3.88 12.04
CA TYR A 389 -9.97 2.64 12.83
C TYR A 389 -10.33 2.79 14.31
N ARG A 390 -10.01 3.94 14.93
CA ARG A 390 -10.39 4.18 16.34
C ARG A 390 -11.89 4.36 16.51
N ARG A 391 -12.53 5.03 15.57
CA ARG A 391 -13.99 5.18 15.55
C ARG A 391 -14.63 3.83 15.25
N ASP A 392 -14.07 3.07 14.33
CA ASP A 392 -14.54 1.75 13.96
C ASP A 392 -14.52 0.75 15.13
N ALA A 393 -13.50 0.80 15.98
CA ALA A 393 -13.44 0.03 17.22
C ALA A 393 -14.61 0.35 18.17
N LEU A 394 -15.00 1.63 18.26
CA LEU A 394 -16.15 2.07 19.05
C LEU A 394 -17.47 1.61 18.44
N ASP A 395 -17.62 1.76 17.13
CA ASP A 395 -18.82 1.38 16.38
C ASP A 395 -19.04 -0.15 16.44
N PHE A 396 -17.96 -0.93 16.37
CA PHE A 396 -17.99 -2.38 16.57
C PHE A 396 -18.46 -2.76 17.97
N ALA A 397 -17.87 -2.15 19.01
CA ALA A 397 -18.26 -2.41 20.39
C ALA A 397 -19.73 -2.02 20.65
N GLU A 398 -20.17 -0.87 20.14
CA GLU A 398 -21.56 -0.41 20.22
C GLU A 398 -22.52 -1.38 19.51
N HIS A 399 -22.14 -1.85 18.31
CA HIS A 399 -22.91 -2.83 17.56
C HIS A 399 -23.14 -4.12 18.37
N LEU A 400 -22.11 -4.64 19.02
CA LEU A 400 -22.23 -5.82 19.87
C LEU A 400 -23.14 -5.56 21.06
N LEU A 401 -22.99 -4.41 21.73
CA LEU A 401 -23.81 -4.04 22.88
C LEU A 401 -25.29 -3.87 22.54
N ILE A 402 -25.61 -3.32 21.36
CA ILE A 402 -27.00 -3.21 20.86
C ILE A 402 -27.63 -4.60 20.64
N GLN A 403 -26.80 -5.61 20.31
CA GLN A 403 -27.24 -7.00 20.10
C GLN A 403 -27.15 -7.86 21.37
N ASP A 404 -26.95 -7.26 22.54
CA ASP A 404 -26.73 -7.98 23.80
C ASP A 404 -25.55 -8.97 23.78
N LEU A 405 -24.54 -8.68 22.96
CA LEU A 405 -23.32 -9.48 22.85
C LEU A 405 -22.16 -8.83 23.63
N PRO A 406 -21.16 -9.62 24.08
CA PRO A 406 -21.16 -11.08 24.14
C PRO A 406 -22.18 -11.64 25.11
N ALA A 407 -22.58 -12.92 24.93
CA ALA A 407 -23.61 -13.56 25.76
C ALA A 407 -23.19 -13.64 27.24
N ASP A 408 -21.88 -13.77 27.53
CA ASP A 408 -21.37 -13.72 28.89
C ASP A 408 -21.60 -12.34 29.53
N PRO A 409 -22.37 -12.24 30.64
CA PRO A 409 -22.66 -10.98 31.29
C PRO A 409 -21.39 -10.26 31.83
N ALA A 410 -20.34 -11.00 32.21
CA ALA A 410 -19.10 -10.40 32.72
C ALA A 410 -18.30 -9.76 31.57
N ALA A 411 -18.19 -10.43 30.43
CA ALA A 411 -17.57 -9.88 29.23
C ALA A 411 -18.34 -8.66 28.70
N ARG A 412 -19.69 -8.74 28.69
CA ARG A 412 -20.54 -7.61 28.27
C ARG A 412 -20.38 -6.37 29.19
N ARG A 413 -20.25 -6.57 30.50
CA ARG A 413 -19.93 -5.46 31.42
C ARG A 413 -18.57 -4.85 31.13
N ARG A 414 -17.55 -5.66 30.86
CA ARG A 414 -16.20 -5.18 30.46
C ARG A 414 -16.27 -4.39 29.16
N LEU A 415 -17.00 -4.89 28.15
CA LEU A 415 -17.18 -4.18 26.88
C LEU A 415 -17.90 -2.85 27.07
N THR A 416 -18.95 -2.81 27.88
CA THR A 416 -19.68 -1.58 28.23
C THR A 416 -18.77 -0.55 28.90
N ALA A 417 -17.93 -0.99 29.84
CA ALA A 417 -16.97 -0.11 30.52
C ALA A 417 -15.91 0.41 29.53
N TRP A 418 -15.36 -0.47 28.69
CA TRP A 418 -14.39 -0.12 27.66
C TRP A 418 -14.94 0.94 26.69
N TRP A 419 -16.17 0.73 26.20
CA TRP A 419 -16.86 1.66 25.29
C TRP A 419 -17.13 3.02 25.96
N ARG A 420 -17.70 3.02 27.18
CA ARG A 420 -17.98 4.27 27.92
C ARG A 420 -16.75 5.10 28.20
N ASP A 421 -15.61 4.47 28.44
CA ASP A 421 -14.36 5.16 28.70
C ASP A 421 -13.80 5.87 27.47
N ARG A 422 -14.18 5.44 26.28
CA ARG A 422 -13.62 5.90 24.99
C ARG A 422 -14.60 6.67 24.12
N ALA A 423 -15.90 6.44 24.27
CA ALA A 423 -16.96 7.06 23.44
C ALA A 423 -17.20 8.55 23.79
N GLY A 424 -16.73 9.04 24.95
CA GLY A 424 -16.92 10.44 25.37
C GLY A 424 -16.00 11.42 24.63
N ALA A 425 -16.48 12.64 24.44
CA ALA A 425 -15.70 13.73 23.80
C ALA A 425 -14.44 14.13 24.58
N ARG A 426 -14.32 13.74 25.85
CA ARG A 426 -13.14 13.93 26.69
C ARG A 426 -12.83 12.62 27.42
N PRO A 427 -11.56 12.21 27.47
CA PRO A 427 -11.20 11.04 28.25
C PRO A 427 -11.58 11.26 29.73
N PRO A 428 -12.17 10.26 30.40
CA PRO A 428 -12.50 10.39 31.82
C PRO A 428 -11.24 10.70 32.61
N ARG A 429 -11.34 11.61 33.58
CA ARG A 429 -10.22 12.00 34.46
C ARG A 429 -9.63 10.75 35.13
N ARG A 430 -8.32 10.71 35.33
CA ARG A 430 -7.61 9.57 35.96
C ARG A 430 -8.31 9.04 37.20
N MET A 431 -8.79 9.92 38.07
CA MET A 431 -9.56 9.56 39.28
C MET A 431 -10.87 8.80 38.95
N THR A 432 -11.60 9.20 37.90
CA THR A 432 -12.83 8.53 37.50
C THR A 432 -12.54 7.12 36.98
N ARG A 433 -11.42 6.92 36.27
CA ARG A 433 -10.96 5.59 35.84
C ARG A 433 -10.63 4.70 37.04
N TRP A 434 -9.90 5.23 38.01
CA TRP A 434 -9.56 4.52 39.24
C TRP A 434 -10.80 4.14 40.07
N ALA A 435 -11.74 5.05 40.24
CA ALA A 435 -13.00 4.76 40.93
C ALA A 435 -13.82 3.67 40.24
N ARG A 436 -13.89 3.69 38.90
CA ARG A 436 -14.58 2.65 38.11
C ARG A 436 -13.86 1.29 38.18
N ALA A 437 -12.51 1.29 38.20
CA ALA A 437 -11.74 0.06 38.36
C ALA A 437 -11.90 -0.58 39.75
N LEU A 438 -12.10 0.24 40.80
CA LEU A 438 -12.37 -0.24 42.17
C LEU A 438 -13.78 -0.82 42.28
N VAL A 439 -14.79 -0.17 41.71
CA VAL A 439 -16.18 -0.66 41.72
C VAL A 439 -16.33 -1.94 40.88
N GLY A 440 -15.62 -2.07 39.77
CA GLY A 440 -15.64 -3.27 38.93
C GLY A 440 -14.91 -4.48 39.53
N ARG A 441 -14.11 -4.31 40.60
CA ARG A 441 -13.47 -5.41 41.35
C ARG A 441 -14.31 -5.87 42.58
N ALA A 442 -15.32 -5.10 42.95
CA ALA A 442 -16.20 -5.40 44.07
C ALA A 442 -17.56 -5.98 43.67
N ALA A 443 -17.77 -6.19 42.37
CA ALA A 443 -18.93 -6.88 41.76
C ALA A 443 -18.45 -8.10 40.94
#